data_59cea889c444fdb4db525dfc26377c02
#
_entry.id   59cea889c444fdb4db525dfc26377c02
#
_cell.length_a   1.000
_cell.length_b   1.000
_cell.length_c   1.000
_cell.angle_alpha   90.00
_cell.angle_beta   90.00
_cell.angle_gamma   90.00
#
_symmetry.space_group_name_H-M   'P 1'
#
loop_
_entity.id
_entity.type
_entity.pdbx_description
1 polymer ?
#
loop_
_entity_poly.entity_id
_entity_poly.type
_entity_poly.pdbx_seq_one_letter_code
_entity_poly.pdbx_strand_id
1 'polypeptide(L)'
;IPNFIQGIAERQTFYKNLMAKFPNNPDSVNYYYKEWVHPVKVFDYEKGTVTKMMTSEDSIKYMTTFMHCAFVAMEPQTGAVKAWVGDIDFDAWKYDKVTAERQPGSTFKLFVYTEAMNQGLTPCDKRRDEYISMDVYDKKKHEMVKWTPSNANGSFSGDSIPLKGAFAKSINSVAVRLGQEMGIKRIIETAQKMGINSPLEDEPSLALGSSDVNLLELACAYSTISNNGMHHDPVLVTRIVDRDGKEVYTGPSTAEQVIPYKSAFLM
;
A
#
# COMPACT_ATOMS: atom_id res chain seq x y z
N ILE A 1 -21.18 0.29 11.44
CA ILE A 1 -20.61 -0.97 12.00
C ILE A 1 -20.46 -0.72 13.51
N PRO A 2 -21.39 -1.20 14.37
CA PRO A 2 -21.43 -0.83 15.81
C PRO A 2 -20.12 -1.14 16.55
N ASN A 3 -19.51 -2.27 16.29
CA ASN A 3 -18.28 -2.72 16.96
C ASN A 3 -17.01 -1.98 16.49
N PHE A 4 -17.06 -1.26 15.36
CA PHE A 4 -15.89 -0.56 14.81
C PHE A 4 -15.52 0.65 15.67
N ILE A 5 -16.48 1.50 15.99
CA ILE A 5 -16.25 2.70 16.84
C ILE A 5 -15.82 2.30 18.24
N GLN A 6 -16.49 1.29 18.81
CA GLN A 6 -16.12 0.73 20.10
C GLN A 6 -14.67 0.20 20.11
N GLY A 7 -14.28 -0.57 19.11
CA GLY A 7 -12.91 -1.08 18.97
C GLY A 7 -11.84 0.01 18.79
N ILE A 8 -12.20 1.18 18.24
CA ILE A 8 -11.32 2.35 18.21
C ILE A 8 -11.20 2.95 19.62
N ALA A 9 -12.35 3.14 20.33
CA ALA A 9 -12.38 3.70 21.65
C ALA A 9 -11.50 2.92 22.63
N GLU A 10 -11.63 1.59 22.66
CA GLU A 10 -10.89 0.68 23.55
C GLU A 10 -9.36 0.76 23.40
N ARG A 11 -8.88 1.18 22.24
CA ARG A 11 -7.45 1.40 22.00
C ARG A 11 -6.94 2.74 22.49
N GLN A 12 -7.84 3.72 22.72
CA GLN A 12 -7.48 5.07 23.14
C GLN A 12 -7.22 5.18 24.64
N THR A 13 -6.24 6.02 24.99
CA THR A 13 -5.83 6.22 26.39
C THR A 13 -6.96 6.72 27.27
N PHE A 14 -7.83 7.62 26.77
CA PHE A 14 -8.93 8.16 27.55
C PHE A 14 -9.92 7.05 27.97
N TYR A 15 -10.26 6.13 27.06
CA TYR A 15 -11.18 5.03 27.36
C TYR A 15 -10.58 4.03 28.36
N LYS A 16 -9.29 3.72 28.20
CA LYS A 16 -8.54 2.90 29.17
C LYS A 16 -8.53 3.53 30.56
N ASN A 17 -8.35 4.86 30.63
CA ASN A 17 -8.40 5.60 31.89
C ASN A 17 -9.80 5.60 32.50
N LEU A 18 -10.89 5.69 31.71
CA LEU A 18 -12.26 5.56 32.18
C LEU A 18 -12.51 4.17 32.78
N MET A 19 -12.09 3.12 32.08
CA MET A 19 -12.21 1.73 32.57
C MET A 19 -11.43 1.52 33.87
N ALA A 20 -10.24 2.09 33.99
CA ALA A 20 -9.43 2.02 35.21
C ALA A 20 -10.05 2.80 36.38
N LYS A 21 -10.69 3.95 36.06
CA LYS A 21 -11.35 4.80 37.07
C LYS A 21 -12.68 4.20 37.59
N PHE A 22 -13.39 3.47 36.74
CA PHE A 22 -14.71 2.88 37.05
C PHE A 22 -14.76 1.38 36.72
N PRO A 23 -13.88 0.54 37.35
CA PRO A 23 -13.68 -0.85 36.96
C PRO A 23 -14.91 -1.74 37.11
N ASN A 24 -15.83 -1.39 38.02
CA ASN A 24 -17.05 -2.16 38.32
C ASN A 24 -18.33 -1.35 38.05
N ASN A 25 -18.24 -0.27 37.29
CA ASN A 25 -19.40 0.60 37.06
C ASN A 25 -19.50 0.93 35.52
N PRO A 26 -20.09 0.02 34.74
CA PRO A 26 -20.25 0.22 33.30
C PRO A 26 -21.16 1.41 32.97
N ASP A 27 -22.10 1.78 33.82
CA ASP A 27 -23.00 2.92 33.59
C ASP A 27 -22.23 4.24 33.66
N SER A 28 -21.29 4.38 34.59
CA SER A 28 -20.39 5.54 34.62
C SER A 28 -19.49 5.62 33.38
N VAL A 29 -18.93 4.50 32.93
CA VAL A 29 -18.14 4.46 31.68
C VAL A 29 -19.01 4.89 30.51
N ASN A 30 -20.22 4.34 30.38
CA ASN A 30 -21.15 4.70 29.30
C ASN A 30 -21.52 6.19 29.33
N TYR A 31 -21.83 6.73 30.51
CA TYR A 31 -22.15 8.14 30.68
C TYR A 31 -21.02 9.03 30.17
N TYR A 32 -19.79 8.85 30.66
CA TYR A 32 -18.65 9.68 30.26
C TYR A 32 -18.23 9.45 28.80
N TYR A 33 -18.50 8.30 28.23
CA TYR A 33 -18.17 7.99 26.84
C TYR A 33 -19.24 8.48 25.86
N LYS A 34 -20.55 8.25 26.14
CA LYS A 34 -21.64 8.44 25.16
C LYS A 34 -22.54 9.64 25.44
N GLU A 35 -22.61 10.13 26.69
CA GLU A 35 -23.60 11.13 27.08
C GLU A 35 -22.96 12.44 27.53
N TRP A 36 -21.80 12.38 28.17
CA TRP A 36 -21.11 13.57 28.65
C TRP A 36 -20.53 14.40 27.52
N VAL A 37 -21.16 15.58 27.28
CA VAL A 37 -20.69 16.55 26.28
C VAL A 37 -19.63 17.44 26.91
N HIS A 38 -18.45 17.51 26.28
CA HIS A 38 -17.30 18.26 26.75
C HIS A 38 -16.51 18.85 25.56
N PRO A 39 -15.58 19.80 25.79
CA PRO A 39 -14.75 20.34 24.73
C PRO A 39 -13.75 19.27 24.25
N VAL A 40 -13.81 18.93 22.98
CA VAL A 40 -12.92 17.97 22.32
C VAL A 40 -12.20 18.62 21.16
N LYS A 41 -10.88 18.40 21.06
CA LYS A 41 -10.10 18.82 19.90
C LYS A 41 -10.33 17.84 18.76
N VAL A 42 -10.73 18.35 17.61
CA VAL A 42 -10.99 17.59 16.38
C VAL A 42 -10.40 18.32 15.19
N PHE A 43 -10.19 17.62 14.10
CA PHE A 43 -9.69 18.19 12.84
C PHE A 43 -10.83 18.85 12.05
N ASP A 44 -10.49 19.89 11.31
CA ASP A 44 -11.35 20.57 10.34
C ASP A 44 -10.49 20.95 9.12
N TYR A 45 -10.95 20.66 7.90
CA TYR A 45 -10.15 20.89 6.68
C TYR A 45 -9.75 22.35 6.45
N GLU A 46 -10.59 23.31 6.87
CA GLU A 46 -10.33 24.73 6.65
C GLU A 46 -9.54 25.36 7.80
N LYS A 47 -9.75 24.89 9.02
CA LYS A 47 -9.28 25.53 10.26
C LYS A 47 -8.21 24.73 10.99
N GLY A 48 -7.87 23.53 10.49
CA GLY A 48 -6.96 22.62 11.22
C GLY A 48 -7.59 22.08 12.51
N THR A 49 -6.87 22.12 13.61
CA THR A 49 -7.39 21.66 14.91
C THR A 49 -8.35 22.67 15.50
N VAL A 50 -9.61 22.28 15.73
CA VAL A 50 -10.66 23.09 16.35
C VAL A 50 -11.22 22.37 17.59
N THR A 51 -11.78 23.16 18.52
CA THR A 51 -12.48 22.62 19.70
C THR A 51 -13.98 22.63 19.46
N LYS A 52 -14.63 21.45 19.54
CA LYS A 52 -16.08 21.30 19.44
C LYS A 52 -16.64 20.68 20.73
N MET A 53 -17.87 21.09 21.11
CA MET A 53 -18.61 20.49 22.21
C MET A 53 -19.28 19.21 21.71
N MET A 54 -18.84 18.04 22.18
CA MET A 54 -19.38 16.75 21.77
C MET A 54 -19.04 15.65 22.76
N THR A 55 -19.67 14.48 22.63
CA THR A 55 -19.29 13.32 23.42
C THR A 55 -17.99 12.68 22.91
N SER A 56 -17.34 11.86 23.72
CA SER A 56 -16.15 11.13 23.28
C SER A 56 -16.48 10.17 22.12
N GLU A 57 -17.62 9.49 22.16
CA GLU A 57 -18.07 8.62 21.05
C GLU A 57 -18.29 9.40 19.76
N ASP A 58 -18.95 10.56 19.82
CA ASP A 58 -19.20 11.38 18.63
C ASP A 58 -17.92 11.96 18.06
N SER A 59 -16.93 12.28 18.90
CA SER A 59 -15.61 12.72 18.42
C SER A 59 -14.90 11.61 17.62
N ILE A 60 -14.98 10.37 18.05
CA ILE A 60 -14.42 9.23 17.29
C ILE A 60 -15.19 9.06 15.97
N LYS A 61 -16.53 9.07 16.01
CA LYS A 61 -17.36 9.00 14.80
C LYS A 61 -16.97 10.10 13.81
N TYR A 62 -16.86 11.35 14.29
CA TYR A 62 -16.46 12.50 13.47
C TYR A 62 -15.07 12.30 12.86
N MET A 63 -14.06 11.94 13.67
CA MET A 63 -12.69 11.75 13.20
C MET A 63 -12.54 10.56 12.23
N THR A 64 -13.41 9.56 12.28
CA THR A 64 -13.41 8.43 11.35
C THR A 64 -14.08 8.72 10.01
N THR A 65 -14.71 9.88 9.84
CA THR A 65 -15.26 10.29 8.53
C THR A 65 -14.21 10.81 7.56
N PHE A 66 -13.03 11.20 8.05
CA PHE A 66 -11.96 11.71 7.21
C PHE A 66 -11.29 10.59 6.42
N MET A 67 -11.13 10.82 5.12
CA MET A 67 -10.33 9.95 4.27
C MET A 67 -8.85 10.31 4.43
N HIS A 68 -8.04 9.31 4.67
CA HIS A 68 -6.60 9.45 4.79
C HIS A 68 -5.92 9.25 3.44
N CYS A 69 -4.91 10.04 3.16
CA CYS A 69 -4.07 9.89 1.98
C CYS A 69 -2.61 10.14 2.30
N ALA A 70 -1.74 9.59 1.48
CA ALA A 70 -0.32 9.87 1.51
C ALA A 70 0.16 10.21 0.10
N PHE A 71 1.26 10.95 0.03
CA PHE A 71 1.89 11.29 -1.23
C PHE A 71 3.42 11.21 -1.07
N VAL A 72 4.07 10.61 -2.05
CA VAL A 72 5.53 10.63 -2.18
C VAL A 72 5.89 10.96 -3.62
N ALA A 73 6.85 11.85 -3.82
CA ALA A 73 7.45 12.13 -5.11
C ALA A 73 8.94 11.85 -5.05
N MET A 74 9.45 11.14 -6.04
CA MET A 74 10.81 10.65 -6.10
C MET A 74 11.41 10.94 -7.48
N GLU A 75 12.67 11.34 -7.52
CA GLU A 75 13.43 11.52 -8.77
C GLU A 75 14.03 10.17 -9.18
N PRO A 76 13.60 9.59 -10.31
CA PRO A 76 14.03 8.24 -10.67
C PRO A 76 15.54 8.09 -10.90
N GLN A 77 16.21 9.14 -11.38
CA GLN A 77 17.64 9.11 -11.76
C GLN A 77 18.59 9.16 -10.55
N THR A 78 18.09 9.59 -9.39
CA THR A 78 18.94 9.81 -8.21
C THR A 78 18.41 9.13 -6.94
N GLY A 79 17.16 8.67 -6.95
CA GLY A 79 16.46 8.19 -5.76
C GLY A 79 16.03 9.30 -4.79
N ALA A 80 16.31 10.59 -5.10
CA ALA A 80 16.01 11.68 -4.20
C ALA A 80 14.50 11.86 -4.00
N VAL A 81 14.06 11.79 -2.75
CA VAL A 81 12.68 12.06 -2.36
C VAL A 81 12.45 13.56 -2.36
N LYS A 82 11.59 14.06 -3.25
CA LYS A 82 11.31 15.48 -3.46
C LYS A 82 10.12 15.97 -2.64
N ALA A 83 9.16 15.08 -2.35
CA ALA A 83 8.03 15.39 -1.50
C ALA A 83 7.60 14.16 -0.71
N TRP A 84 7.14 14.41 0.52
CA TRP A 84 6.65 13.39 1.42
C TRP A 84 5.49 13.96 2.23
N VAL A 85 4.30 13.38 2.07
CA VAL A 85 3.10 13.75 2.83
C VAL A 85 2.56 12.46 3.45
N GLY A 86 2.72 12.31 4.76
CA GLY A 86 2.38 11.07 5.48
C GLY A 86 0.89 10.90 5.81
N ASP A 87 0.15 12.01 5.89
CA ASP A 87 -1.31 12.05 6.07
C ASP A 87 -1.84 13.46 5.79
N ILE A 88 -3.15 13.65 5.90
CA ILE A 88 -3.84 14.94 5.67
C ILE A 88 -3.48 16.00 6.72
N ASP A 89 -3.15 15.58 7.96
CA ASP A 89 -2.70 16.47 9.04
C ASP A 89 -1.88 15.68 10.05
N PHE A 90 -0.66 16.15 10.35
CA PHE A 90 0.26 15.46 11.25
C PHE A 90 -0.15 15.61 12.73
N ASP A 91 -0.75 16.73 13.12
CA ASP A 91 -1.15 16.95 14.52
C ASP A 91 -2.33 16.07 14.92
N ALA A 92 -3.26 15.86 13.99
CA ALA A 92 -4.42 15.00 14.17
C ALA A 92 -4.10 13.52 14.03
N TRP A 93 -3.23 13.16 13.07
CA TRP A 93 -2.85 11.77 12.78
C TRP A 93 -1.34 11.62 12.56
N LYS A 94 -0.67 11.03 13.54
CA LYS A 94 0.80 10.84 13.54
C LYS A 94 1.29 9.57 12.87
N TYR A 95 0.36 8.72 12.41
CA TYR A 95 0.69 7.47 11.73
C TYR A 95 0.93 7.73 10.25
N ASP A 96 2.19 7.66 9.84
CA ASP A 96 2.63 7.94 8.47
C ASP A 96 2.12 6.86 7.49
N LYS A 97 1.35 7.30 6.50
CA LYS A 97 0.75 6.41 5.49
C LYS A 97 1.69 6.12 4.31
N VAL A 98 2.82 6.83 4.20
CA VAL A 98 3.85 6.51 3.19
C VAL A 98 4.56 5.21 3.55
N THR A 99 4.82 5.01 4.86
CA THR A 99 5.47 3.80 5.38
C THR A 99 4.48 2.74 5.88
N ALA A 100 3.20 3.07 5.94
CA ALA A 100 2.16 2.13 6.34
C ALA A 100 1.97 1.05 5.29
N GLU A 101 2.05 -0.21 5.71
CA GLU A 101 1.81 -1.36 4.85
C GLU A 101 0.31 -1.54 4.56
N ARG A 102 -0.02 -1.72 3.28
CA ARG A 102 -1.36 -1.95 2.76
C ARG A 102 -1.30 -2.82 1.52
N GLN A 103 -2.39 -3.53 1.24
CA GLN A 103 -2.52 -4.27 0.00
C GLN A 103 -2.46 -3.31 -1.21
N PRO A 104 -1.46 -3.45 -2.09
CA PRO A 104 -1.30 -2.59 -3.26
C PRO A 104 -2.36 -2.86 -4.34
N GLY A 105 -3.02 -4.02 -4.27
CA GLY A 105 -3.98 -4.41 -5.28
C GLY A 105 -3.34 -4.46 -6.68
N SER A 106 -4.06 -3.96 -7.66
CA SER A 106 -3.63 -4.03 -9.07
C SER A 106 -2.34 -3.27 -9.40
N THR A 107 -1.83 -2.43 -8.51
CA THR A 107 -0.52 -1.80 -8.73
C THR A 107 0.63 -2.83 -8.65
N PHE A 108 0.41 -3.96 -7.96
CA PHE A 108 1.37 -5.06 -7.92
C PHE A 108 1.55 -5.78 -9.27
N LYS A 109 0.60 -5.66 -10.18
CA LYS A 109 0.71 -6.25 -11.54
C LYS A 109 1.95 -5.78 -12.30
N LEU A 110 2.52 -4.63 -11.95
CA LEU A 110 3.81 -4.18 -12.47
C LEU A 110 4.85 -5.32 -12.43
N PHE A 111 5.00 -5.98 -11.29
CA PHE A 111 6.02 -7.03 -11.09
C PHE A 111 5.73 -8.28 -11.91
N VAL A 112 4.45 -8.66 -12.03
CA VAL A 112 4.01 -9.81 -12.84
C VAL A 112 4.38 -9.60 -14.31
N TYR A 113 4.07 -8.42 -14.86
CA TYR A 113 4.35 -8.12 -16.25
C TYR A 113 5.83 -7.84 -16.50
N THR A 114 6.55 -7.22 -15.54
CA THR A 114 8.01 -7.07 -15.63
C THR A 114 8.70 -8.43 -15.70
N GLU A 115 8.30 -9.39 -14.85
CA GLU A 115 8.86 -10.73 -14.89
C GLU A 115 8.53 -11.44 -16.22
N ALA A 116 7.35 -11.20 -16.78
CA ALA A 116 7.01 -11.73 -18.09
C ALA A 116 7.94 -11.18 -19.21
N MET A 117 8.26 -9.88 -19.17
CA MET A 117 9.23 -9.29 -20.12
C MET A 117 10.66 -9.81 -19.86
N ASN A 118 11.05 -10.05 -18.60
CA ASN A 118 12.34 -10.65 -18.26
C ASN A 118 12.49 -12.06 -18.83
N GLN A 119 11.41 -12.84 -18.86
CA GLN A 119 11.39 -14.18 -19.45
C GLN A 119 11.20 -14.19 -20.97
N GLY A 120 11.20 -13.03 -21.62
CA GLY A 120 11.22 -12.89 -23.07
C GLY A 120 9.86 -12.70 -23.73
N LEU A 121 8.77 -12.57 -22.95
CA LEU A 121 7.48 -12.17 -23.52
C LEU A 121 7.53 -10.71 -23.98
N THR A 122 6.56 -10.37 -24.81
CA THR A 122 6.42 -9.02 -25.36
C THR A 122 5.02 -8.46 -25.09
N PRO A 123 4.82 -7.14 -25.15
CA PRO A 123 3.50 -6.52 -25.02
C PRO A 123 2.46 -7.03 -26.03
N CYS A 124 2.90 -7.64 -27.14
CA CYS A 124 2.01 -8.19 -28.18
C CYS A 124 1.60 -9.64 -27.94
N ASP A 125 2.29 -10.36 -27.04
CA ASP A 125 1.90 -11.72 -26.65
C ASP A 125 0.50 -11.70 -26.04
N LYS A 126 -0.27 -12.77 -26.28
CA LYS A 126 -1.68 -12.80 -25.92
C LYS A 126 -1.96 -13.84 -24.86
N ARG A 127 -2.91 -13.55 -23.97
CA ARG A 127 -3.49 -14.51 -23.03
C ARG A 127 -5.01 -14.40 -23.05
N ARG A 128 -5.68 -15.52 -22.80
CA ARG A 128 -7.15 -15.56 -22.79
C ARG A 128 -7.71 -14.98 -21.50
N ASP A 129 -8.71 -14.14 -21.65
CA ASP A 129 -9.53 -13.63 -20.55
C ASP A 129 -10.67 -14.60 -20.26
N GLU A 130 -10.38 -15.62 -19.48
CA GLU A 130 -11.30 -16.71 -19.15
C GLU A 130 -11.34 -16.96 -17.64
N TYR A 131 -12.40 -17.66 -17.23
CA TYR A 131 -12.55 -18.17 -15.87
C TYR A 131 -11.33 -19.00 -15.44
N ILE A 132 -10.86 -18.74 -14.22
CA ILE A 132 -9.78 -19.48 -13.57
C ILE A 132 -10.28 -19.97 -12.21
N SER A 133 -9.97 -21.22 -11.88
CA SER A 133 -10.19 -21.78 -10.55
C SER A 133 -8.94 -22.54 -10.12
N MET A 134 -8.48 -22.30 -8.92
CA MET A 134 -7.30 -22.91 -8.33
C MET A 134 -7.58 -23.37 -6.91
N ASP A 135 -6.95 -24.46 -6.51
CA ASP A 135 -6.95 -24.88 -5.11
C ASP A 135 -5.83 -24.13 -4.38
N VAL A 136 -6.19 -23.36 -3.37
CA VAL A 136 -5.27 -22.60 -2.50
C VAL A 136 -5.50 -22.98 -1.06
N TYR A 137 -4.45 -22.90 -0.23
CA TYR A 137 -4.55 -23.18 1.19
C TYR A 137 -5.05 -21.94 1.95
N ASP A 138 -6.24 -22.04 2.55
CA ASP A 138 -6.78 -20.98 3.42
C ASP A 138 -6.18 -21.12 4.83
N LYS A 139 -5.26 -20.23 5.17
CA LYS A 139 -4.58 -20.21 6.48
C LYS A 139 -5.53 -20.00 7.67
N LYS A 140 -6.69 -19.37 7.45
CA LYS A 140 -7.67 -19.12 8.53
C LYS A 140 -8.56 -20.33 8.78
N LYS A 141 -8.92 -21.03 7.72
CA LYS A 141 -9.76 -22.23 7.80
C LYS A 141 -8.97 -23.52 7.97
N HIS A 142 -7.64 -23.46 7.74
CA HIS A 142 -6.75 -24.60 7.71
C HIS A 142 -7.16 -25.71 6.72
N GLU A 143 -7.71 -25.31 5.56
CA GLU A 143 -8.17 -26.23 4.52
C GLU A 143 -7.86 -25.72 3.11
N MET A 144 -7.89 -26.66 2.13
CA MET A 144 -7.80 -26.29 0.71
C MET A 144 -9.16 -25.76 0.24
N VAL A 145 -9.17 -24.54 -0.32
CA VAL A 145 -10.37 -23.90 -0.87
C VAL A 145 -10.18 -23.57 -2.33
N LYS A 146 -11.26 -23.59 -3.10
CA LYS A 146 -11.22 -23.10 -4.48
C LYS A 146 -11.23 -21.59 -4.52
N TRP A 147 -10.15 -21.03 -5.05
CA TRP A 147 -10.03 -19.60 -5.30
C TRP A 147 -10.33 -19.29 -6.76
N THR A 148 -11.29 -18.41 -6.98
CA THR A 148 -11.80 -18.05 -8.31
C THR A 148 -11.80 -16.54 -8.48
N PRO A 149 -10.64 -15.92 -8.86
CA PRO A 149 -10.58 -14.49 -9.06
C PRO A 149 -11.47 -14.04 -10.21
N SER A 150 -12.25 -12.98 -10.00
CA SER A 150 -13.05 -12.33 -11.03
C SER A 150 -12.40 -11.05 -11.54
N ASN A 151 -12.73 -10.64 -12.76
CA ASN A 151 -12.41 -9.30 -13.24
C ASN A 151 -13.25 -8.24 -12.50
N ALA A 152 -12.80 -6.98 -12.51
CA ALA A 152 -13.47 -5.89 -11.80
C ALA A 152 -14.93 -5.67 -12.23
N ASN A 153 -15.26 -5.98 -13.50
CA ASN A 153 -16.62 -5.91 -14.05
C ASN A 153 -17.43 -7.20 -13.83
N GLY A 154 -16.87 -8.21 -13.16
CA GLY A 154 -17.51 -9.50 -12.88
C GLY A 154 -17.67 -10.43 -14.08
N SER A 155 -17.09 -10.10 -15.25
CA SER A 155 -17.23 -10.87 -16.48
C SER A 155 -15.90 -11.20 -17.14
N PHE A 156 -15.89 -12.23 -17.99
CA PHE A 156 -14.77 -12.63 -18.83
C PHE A 156 -15.18 -12.48 -20.29
N SER A 157 -14.29 -11.91 -21.12
CA SER A 157 -14.61 -11.71 -22.54
C SER A 157 -14.51 -12.99 -23.38
N GLY A 158 -13.73 -13.97 -22.91
CA GLY A 158 -13.36 -15.16 -23.70
C GLY A 158 -12.33 -14.90 -24.79
N ASP A 159 -11.93 -13.64 -24.99
CA ASP A 159 -11.02 -13.23 -26.04
C ASP A 159 -9.55 -13.47 -25.67
N SER A 160 -8.72 -13.57 -26.72
CA SER A 160 -7.27 -13.57 -26.60
C SER A 160 -6.75 -12.14 -26.66
N ILE A 161 -6.35 -11.61 -25.50
CA ILE A 161 -6.01 -10.18 -25.31
C ILE A 161 -4.49 -10.00 -25.29
N PRO A 162 -3.92 -9.01 -26.02
CA PRO A 162 -2.50 -8.66 -25.93
C PRO A 162 -2.14 -8.21 -24.50
N LEU A 163 -0.93 -8.55 -24.01
CA LEU A 163 -0.49 -8.23 -22.65
C LEU A 163 -0.56 -6.73 -22.37
N LYS A 164 -0.17 -5.85 -23.32
CA LYS A 164 -0.34 -4.39 -23.17
C LYS A 164 -1.80 -3.97 -22.91
N GLY A 165 -2.74 -4.60 -23.60
CA GLY A 165 -4.17 -4.30 -23.41
C GLY A 165 -4.72 -4.86 -22.10
N ALA A 166 -4.26 -6.04 -21.69
CA ALA A 166 -4.63 -6.66 -20.43
C ALA A 166 -4.08 -5.87 -19.23
N PHE A 167 -2.84 -5.38 -19.31
CA PHE A 167 -2.24 -4.52 -18.31
C PHE A 167 -2.97 -3.17 -18.18
N ALA A 168 -3.17 -2.49 -19.33
CA ALA A 168 -3.85 -1.19 -19.37
C ALA A 168 -5.30 -1.24 -18.84
N LYS A 169 -6.01 -2.35 -19.08
CA LYS A 169 -7.38 -2.58 -18.57
C LYS A 169 -7.41 -3.26 -17.20
N SER A 170 -6.23 -3.55 -16.64
CA SER A 170 -6.09 -4.22 -15.34
C SER A 170 -6.87 -5.54 -15.22
N ILE A 171 -6.84 -6.40 -16.26
CA ILE A 171 -7.59 -7.64 -16.31
C ILE A 171 -6.99 -8.65 -15.31
N ASN A 172 -7.81 -9.11 -14.36
CA ASN A 172 -7.36 -9.99 -13.28
C ASN A 172 -7.07 -11.41 -13.77
N SER A 173 -7.93 -11.99 -14.58
CA SER A 173 -7.78 -13.35 -15.15
C SER A 173 -6.44 -13.49 -15.87
N VAL A 174 -6.09 -12.50 -16.70
CA VAL A 174 -4.82 -12.50 -17.43
C VAL A 174 -3.61 -12.35 -16.49
N ALA A 175 -3.70 -11.45 -15.50
CA ALA A 175 -2.61 -11.25 -14.54
C ALA A 175 -2.34 -12.51 -13.70
N VAL A 176 -3.39 -13.19 -13.23
CA VAL A 176 -3.25 -14.43 -12.46
C VAL A 176 -2.68 -15.57 -13.30
N ARG A 177 -3.17 -15.74 -14.53
CA ARG A 177 -2.64 -16.73 -15.47
C ARG A 177 -1.17 -16.49 -15.78
N LEU A 178 -0.82 -15.23 -16.03
CA LEU A 178 0.56 -14.82 -16.27
C LEU A 178 1.43 -15.07 -15.02
N GLY A 179 0.91 -14.76 -13.82
CA GLY A 179 1.61 -15.02 -12.56
C GLY A 179 1.95 -16.49 -12.34
N GLN A 180 1.01 -17.39 -12.68
CA GLN A 180 1.27 -18.84 -12.62
C GLN A 180 2.33 -19.29 -13.66
N GLU A 181 2.23 -18.76 -14.87
CA GLU A 181 3.13 -19.09 -15.97
C GLU A 181 4.56 -18.64 -15.67
N MET A 182 4.73 -17.42 -15.14
CA MET A 182 6.05 -16.86 -14.80
C MET A 182 6.63 -17.46 -13.51
N GLY A 183 5.77 -17.92 -12.60
CA GLY A 183 6.11 -18.43 -11.28
C GLY A 183 6.15 -17.36 -10.20
N ILE A 184 5.35 -17.54 -9.14
CA ILE A 184 5.18 -16.55 -8.07
C ILE A 184 6.51 -16.21 -7.39
N LYS A 185 7.38 -17.20 -7.15
CA LYS A 185 8.71 -16.97 -6.55
C LYS A 185 9.59 -16.04 -7.37
N ARG A 186 9.58 -16.17 -8.71
CA ARG A 186 10.35 -15.27 -9.59
C ARG A 186 9.78 -13.85 -9.59
N ILE A 187 8.46 -13.73 -9.48
CA ILE A 187 7.81 -12.42 -9.34
C ILE A 187 8.21 -11.77 -8.02
N ILE A 188 8.28 -12.54 -6.92
CA ILE A 188 8.78 -12.06 -5.62
C ILE A 188 10.24 -11.57 -5.75
N GLU A 189 11.12 -12.37 -6.36
CA GLU A 189 12.52 -11.99 -6.59
C GLU A 189 12.63 -10.70 -7.42
N THR A 190 11.81 -10.56 -8.46
CA THR A 190 11.76 -9.34 -9.29
C THR A 190 11.28 -8.14 -8.48
N ALA A 191 10.22 -8.28 -7.67
CA ALA A 191 9.73 -7.23 -6.79
C ALA A 191 10.80 -6.79 -5.76
N GLN A 192 11.49 -7.76 -5.14
CA GLN A 192 12.56 -7.49 -4.18
C GLN A 192 13.74 -6.75 -4.81
N LYS A 193 14.18 -7.15 -6.01
CA LYS A 193 15.22 -6.43 -6.76
C LYS A 193 14.83 -5.00 -7.10
N MET A 194 13.53 -4.74 -7.28
CA MET A 194 12.99 -3.41 -7.55
C MET A 194 12.72 -2.59 -6.29
N GLY A 195 13.08 -3.09 -5.09
CA GLY A 195 13.02 -2.34 -3.82
C GLY A 195 11.84 -2.68 -2.91
N ILE A 196 11.08 -3.75 -3.17
CA ILE A 196 10.07 -4.23 -2.21
C ILE A 196 10.77 -5.06 -1.13
N ASN A 197 10.79 -4.54 0.10
CA ASN A 197 11.36 -5.21 1.27
C ASN A 197 10.28 -5.82 2.18
N SER A 198 9.03 -5.38 2.03
CA SER A 198 7.88 -5.94 2.73
C SER A 198 7.73 -7.44 2.44
N PRO A 199 7.33 -8.27 3.41
CA PRO A 199 7.16 -9.70 3.22
C PRO A 199 6.10 -10.02 2.16
N LEU A 200 6.49 -10.79 1.14
CA LEU A 200 5.58 -11.23 0.07
C LEU A 200 5.26 -12.72 0.24
N GLU A 201 3.98 -13.06 0.16
CA GLU A 201 3.53 -14.45 0.28
C GLU A 201 3.61 -15.19 -1.06
N ASP A 202 4.15 -16.42 -1.07
CA ASP A 202 4.21 -17.29 -2.26
C ASP A 202 2.83 -17.94 -2.51
N GLU A 203 1.88 -17.11 -2.89
CA GLU A 203 0.48 -17.48 -3.13
C GLU A 203 0.01 -16.93 -4.49
N PRO A 204 -0.84 -17.65 -5.25
CA PRO A 204 -1.33 -17.18 -6.54
C PRO A 204 -2.02 -15.80 -6.50
N SER A 205 -2.62 -15.46 -5.37
CA SER A 205 -3.28 -14.16 -5.12
C SER A 205 -2.30 -12.97 -5.12
N LEU A 206 -0.99 -13.22 -4.95
CA LEU A 206 0.04 -12.18 -5.04
C LEU A 206 0.02 -11.46 -6.39
N ALA A 207 -0.33 -12.16 -7.46
CA ALA A 207 -0.47 -11.53 -8.79
C ALA A 207 -1.53 -10.40 -8.83
N LEU A 208 -2.42 -10.35 -7.84
CA LEU A 208 -3.41 -9.29 -7.66
C LEU A 208 -3.09 -8.34 -6.49
N GLY A 209 -1.91 -8.47 -5.88
CA GLY A 209 -1.44 -7.62 -4.80
C GLY A 209 -2.10 -7.90 -3.45
N SER A 210 -2.12 -9.16 -3.04
CA SER A 210 -2.71 -9.60 -1.76
C SER A 210 -1.78 -9.40 -0.55
N SER A 211 -0.46 -9.31 -0.76
CA SER A 211 0.51 -9.01 0.30
C SER A 211 0.60 -7.51 0.56
N ASP A 212 0.76 -7.13 1.82
CA ASP A 212 0.89 -5.74 2.21
C ASP A 212 2.29 -5.19 1.84
N VAL A 213 2.32 -3.99 1.25
CA VAL A 213 3.55 -3.24 0.94
C VAL A 213 3.33 -1.76 1.26
N ASN A 214 4.39 -0.98 1.40
CA ASN A 214 4.27 0.46 1.65
C ASN A 214 4.41 1.29 0.36
N LEU A 215 3.93 2.53 0.42
CA LEU A 215 3.91 3.43 -0.74
C LEU A 215 5.31 3.80 -1.23
N LEU A 216 6.29 3.95 -0.31
CA LEU A 216 7.67 4.29 -0.68
C LEU A 216 8.32 3.20 -1.51
N GLU A 217 8.17 1.92 -1.10
CA GLU A 217 8.68 0.77 -1.84
C GLU A 217 8.06 0.68 -3.24
N LEU A 218 6.74 0.91 -3.35
CA LEU A 218 6.08 0.96 -4.66
C LEU A 218 6.62 2.11 -5.52
N ALA A 219 6.83 3.31 -4.97
CA ALA A 219 7.39 4.43 -5.69
C ALA A 219 8.81 4.12 -6.20
N CYS A 220 9.66 3.48 -5.39
CA CYS A 220 10.99 3.01 -5.79
C CYS A 220 10.91 2.00 -6.94
N ALA A 221 10.00 1.03 -6.85
CA ALA A 221 9.83 0.02 -7.88
C ALA A 221 9.37 0.62 -9.22
N TYR A 222 8.41 1.53 -9.20
CA TYR A 222 7.97 2.25 -10.40
C TYR A 222 9.06 3.16 -10.96
N SER A 223 9.85 3.81 -10.08
CA SER A 223 11.02 4.60 -10.46
C SER A 223 12.08 3.76 -11.19
N THR A 224 12.27 2.52 -10.78
CA THR A 224 13.20 1.57 -11.44
C THR A 224 12.83 1.35 -12.92
N ILE A 225 11.53 1.17 -13.22
CA ILE A 225 11.09 1.03 -14.63
C ILE A 225 11.32 2.32 -15.39
N SER A 226 10.91 3.48 -14.85
CA SER A 226 11.08 4.78 -15.53
C SER A 226 12.53 5.20 -15.67
N ASN A 227 13.45 4.61 -14.88
CA ASN A 227 14.90 4.78 -14.98
C ASN A 227 15.59 3.64 -15.76
N ASN A 228 14.92 3.09 -16.76
CA ASN A 228 15.46 2.05 -17.66
C ASN A 228 15.95 0.78 -16.95
N GLY A 229 15.36 0.44 -15.81
CA GLY A 229 15.70 -0.73 -15.01
C GLY A 229 16.83 -0.50 -13.98
N MET A 230 17.31 0.74 -13.87
CA MET A 230 18.26 1.18 -12.85
C MET A 230 17.51 1.49 -11.55
N HIS A 231 17.82 0.77 -10.49
CA HIS A 231 17.25 0.98 -9.15
C HIS A 231 18.13 1.93 -8.33
N HIS A 232 17.46 2.82 -7.58
CA HIS A 232 18.05 3.63 -6.52
C HIS A 232 17.23 3.44 -5.25
N ASP A 233 17.91 3.29 -4.14
CA ASP A 233 17.28 3.42 -2.83
C ASP A 233 16.77 4.85 -2.60
N PRO A 234 15.70 5.03 -1.79
CA PRO A 234 15.16 6.35 -1.51
C PRO A 234 16.16 7.20 -0.70
N VAL A 235 16.51 8.37 -1.22
CA VAL A 235 17.44 9.32 -0.60
C VAL A 235 16.67 10.50 -0.04
N LEU A 236 16.57 10.58 1.31
CA LEU A 236 15.89 11.67 2.01
C LEU A 236 16.83 12.85 2.28
N VAL A 237 18.12 12.58 2.50
CA VAL A 237 19.15 13.60 2.75
C VAL A 237 20.24 13.46 1.70
N THR A 238 20.31 14.42 0.79
CA THR A 238 21.28 14.40 -0.30
C THR A 238 22.64 14.99 0.10
N ARG A 239 22.63 15.96 1.03
CA ARG A 239 23.86 16.63 1.48
C ARG A 239 23.67 17.28 2.86
N ILE A 240 24.69 17.23 3.69
CA ILE A 240 24.77 18.01 4.94
C ILE A 240 26.05 18.86 4.88
N VAL A 241 25.92 20.13 5.15
CA VAL A 241 27.05 21.06 5.29
C VAL A 241 27.10 21.63 6.71
N ASP A 242 28.28 21.87 7.23
CA ASP A 242 28.46 22.54 8.51
C ASP A 242 28.24 24.06 8.37
N ARG A 243 28.38 24.80 9.50
CA ARG A 243 28.22 26.26 9.55
C ARG A 243 29.26 27.04 8.71
N ASP A 244 30.39 26.41 8.40
CA ASP A 244 31.48 26.99 7.63
C ASP A 244 31.36 26.66 6.13
N GLY A 245 30.29 25.97 5.74
CA GLY A 245 30.01 25.57 4.36
C GLY A 245 30.75 24.31 3.93
N LYS A 246 31.45 23.63 4.82
CA LYS A 246 32.14 22.38 4.53
C LYS A 246 31.13 21.23 4.50
N GLU A 247 31.23 20.43 3.47
CA GLU A 247 30.40 19.23 3.34
C GLU A 247 30.84 18.15 4.33
N VAL A 248 29.91 17.70 5.18
CA VAL A 248 30.13 16.68 6.21
C VAL A 248 29.42 15.36 5.86
N TYR A 249 28.50 15.37 4.89
CA TYR A 249 27.82 14.19 4.38
C TYR A 249 27.35 14.43 2.95
N THR A 250 27.56 13.41 2.10
CA THR A 250 26.95 13.29 0.76
C THR A 250 26.14 12.01 0.72
N GLY A 251 24.90 12.12 0.36
CA GLY A 251 24.00 10.97 0.20
C GLY A 251 24.49 10.01 -0.90
N PRO A 252 24.13 8.73 -0.83
CA PRO A 252 24.50 7.76 -1.84
C PRO A 252 23.87 8.15 -3.19
N SER A 253 24.65 7.95 -4.26
CA SER A 253 24.20 8.13 -5.64
C SER A 253 24.36 6.84 -6.47
N THR A 254 24.47 5.69 -5.80
CA THR A 254 24.69 4.41 -6.46
C THR A 254 23.38 3.92 -7.07
N ALA A 255 23.44 3.59 -8.36
CA ALA A 255 22.36 2.91 -9.08
C ALA A 255 22.78 1.47 -9.39
N GLU A 256 21.86 0.54 -9.36
CA GLU A 256 22.06 -0.85 -9.73
C GLU A 256 21.12 -1.24 -10.89
N GLN A 257 21.65 -1.88 -11.92
CA GLN A 257 20.83 -2.43 -13.01
C GLN A 257 20.16 -3.72 -12.51
N VAL A 258 18.92 -3.62 -12.04
CA VAL A 258 18.18 -4.76 -11.45
C VAL A 258 17.20 -5.39 -12.44
N ILE A 259 16.73 -4.62 -13.43
CA ILE A 259 15.88 -5.07 -14.52
C ILE A 259 16.60 -4.81 -15.85
N PRO A 260 16.67 -5.78 -16.79
CA PRO A 260 17.28 -5.55 -18.08
C PRO A 260 16.66 -4.35 -18.79
N TYR A 261 17.47 -3.50 -19.42
CA TYR A 261 17.01 -2.33 -20.17
C TYR A 261 15.85 -2.65 -21.12
N LYS A 262 15.97 -3.77 -21.89
CA LYS A 262 14.93 -4.23 -22.82
C LYS A 262 13.59 -4.46 -22.10
N SER A 263 13.61 -5.10 -20.93
CA SER A 263 12.39 -5.39 -20.16
C SER A 263 11.76 -4.10 -19.62
N ALA A 264 12.57 -3.21 -19.05
CA ALA A 264 12.10 -1.90 -18.59
C ALA A 264 11.52 -1.04 -19.72
N PHE A 265 12.13 -1.07 -20.89
CA PHE A 265 11.63 -0.36 -22.08
C PHE A 265 10.29 -0.90 -22.60
N LEU A 266 10.05 -2.21 -22.45
CA LEU A 266 8.79 -2.86 -22.88
C LEU A 266 7.64 -2.63 -21.90
N MET A 267 7.95 -2.30 -20.64
CA MET A 267 6.99 -1.99 -19.56
C MET A 267 6.54 -0.54 -19.59
#